data_1d909043892aa525ced34968c02a9f27
#
_entry.id   1d909043892aa525ced34968c02a9f27
#
_cell.length_a   1.000
_cell.length_b   1.000
_cell.length_c   1.000
_cell.angle_alpha   90.00
_cell.angle_beta   90.00
_cell.angle_gamma   90.00
#
_symmetry.space_group_name_H-M   'P 1'
#
loop_
_entity.id
_entity.type
_entity.pdbx_description
1 polymer ?
#
loop_
_entity_poly.entity_id
_entity_poly.type
_entity_poly.pdbx_seq_one_letter_code
_entity_poly.pdbx_strand_id
1 'polypeptide(L)'
;MSATLTEMVQPPNRTAPTAEPRWRNSALYFTAAWSGFFVMGVELLGGRLMAPYFGSSIFDWGALIAVFMTALALGYLIGGQLSLRSPSLRGLGLLLIAEALLALPVILFADPVFDALSFSIEDPRYGSLLAALLMFSAPTVFSGMVSPYAVRLLIDNIEKSGQSAGRLYFASTLGSAGGTIFTTF
;
A
#
# COMPACT_ATOMS: atom_id res chain seq x y z
N MET A 1 -20.27 38.18 50.93
CA MET A 1 -20.81 38.00 49.57
C MET A 1 -19.67 37.76 48.61
N SER A 2 -18.91 36.68 48.80
CA SER A 2 -17.66 36.33 48.03
C SER A 2 -17.48 34.85 47.76
N ALA A 3 -18.55 34.06 47.78
CA ALA A 3 -18.43 32.58 47.60
C ALA A 3 -19.01 32.04 46.28
N THR A 4 -19.41 32.89 45.33
CA THR A 4 -20.22 32.48 44.18
C THR A 4 -19.49 32.53 42.82
N LEU A 5 -18.22 32.91 42.75
CA LEU A 5 -17.48 33.00 41.46
C LEU A 5 -16.48 31.89 41.19
N THR A 6 -16.26 31.01 42.17
CA THR A 6 -15.27 29.91 42.01
C THR A 6 -15.88 28.63 41.44
N GLU A 7 -17.20 28.56 41.30
CA GLU A 7 -17.90 27.33 40.90
C GLU A 7 -18.20 27.23 39.39
N MET A 8 -17.88 28.27 38.60
CA MET A 8 -18.24 28.33 37.17
C MET A 8 -17.13 27.96 36.17
N VAL A 9 -15.99 27.48 36.63
CA VAL A 9 -14.93 27.01 35.69
C VAL A 9 -14.51 25.58 36.05
N GLN A 10 -15.47 24.65 36.01
CA GLN A 10 -15.08 23.27 35.81
C GLN A 10 -14.76 23.12 34.32
N PRO A 11 -13.50 22.74 33.96
CA PRO A 11 -13.22 22.39 32.58
C PRO A 11 -14.08 21.18 32.19
N PRO A 12 -14.59 21.14 30.93
CA PRO A 12 -15.43 20.03 30.50
C PRO A 12 -14.70 18.72 30.78
N ASN A 13 -15.40 17.84 31.48
CA ASN A 13 -14.93 16.49 31.83
C ASN A 13 -14.38 15.82 30.56
N ARG A 14 -13.05 15.90 30.35
CA ARG A 14 -12.37 15.14 29.32
C ARG A 14 -12.51 13.69 29.75
N THR A 15 -13.55 13.02 29.25
CA THR A 15 -13.63 11.57 29.29
C THR A 15 -12.26 11.04 28.86
N ALA A 16 -11.60 10.34 29.79
CA ALA A 16 -10.28 9.77 29.55
C ALA A 16 -10.35 9.01 28.21
N PRO A 17 -9.40 9.20 27.28
CA PRO A 17 -9.41 8.48 26.02
C PRO A 17 -9.47 7.01 26.36
N THR A 18 -10.52 6.33 25.92
CA THR A 18 -10.64 4.88 26.04
C THR A 18 -9.40 4.28 25.43
N ALA A 19 -8.58 3.64 26.24
CA ALA A 19 -7.32 3.04 25.78
C ALA A 19 -7.64 2.08 24.64
N GLU A 20 -7.34 2.48 23.42
CA GLU A 20 -7.54 1.67 22.23
C GLU A 20 -6.81 0.33 22.41
N PRO A 21 -7.44 -0.78 22.07
CA PRO A 21 -6.87 -2.09 22.34
C PRO A 21 -5.54 -2.29 21.59
N ARG A 22 -4.52 -2.72 22.30
CA ARG A 22 -3.13 -2.89 21.78
C ARG A 22 -3.07 -3.73 20.51
N TRP A 23 -3.97 -4.72 20.35
CA TRP A 23 -4.02 -5.57 19.16
C TRP A 23 -4.34 -4.79 17.89
N ARG A 24 -5.13 -3.69 17.97
CA ARG A 24 -5.46 -2.83 16.82
C ARG A 24 -4.19 -2.23 16.19
N ASN A 25 -3.33 -1.68 17.03
CA ASN A 25 -2.09 -1.08 16.55
C ASN A 25 -1.14 -2.13 15.96
N SER A 26 -1.04 -3.30 16.60
CA SER A 26 -0.23 -4.41 16.06
C SER A 26 -0.76 -4.90 14.72
N ALA A 27 -2.08 -4.99 14.55
CA ALA A 27 -2.69 -5.34 13.26
C ALA A 27 -2.37 -4.32 12.18
N LEU A 28 -2.42 -3.01 12.49
CA LEU A 28 -2.09 -1.94 11.54
C LEU A 28 -0.61 -1.98 11.10
N TYR A 29 0.32 -2.22 12.02
CA TYR A 29 1.73 -2.39 11.66
C TYR A 29 1.96 -3.66 10.83
N PHE A 30 1.28 -4.75 11.17
CA PHE A 30 1.36 -5.98 10.39
C PHE A 30 0.81 -5.80 8.97
N THR A 31 -0.33 -5.15 8.81
CA THR A 31 -0.89 -4.88 7.46
C THR A 31 0.00 -3.99 6.63
N ALA A 32 0.65 -2.99 7.24
CA ALA A 32 1.61 -2.14 6.53
C ALA A 32 2.87 -2.93 6.10
N ALA A 33 3.38 -3.80 6.97
CA ALA A 33 4.52 -4.67 6.65
C ALA A 33 4.14 -5.67 5.54
N TRP A 34 2.94 -6.26 5.62
CA TRP A 34 2.42 -7.18 4.61
C TRP A 34 2.26 -6.51 3.25
N SER A 35 1.68 -5.31 3.20
CA SER A 35 1.53 -4.55 1.95
C SER A 35 2.90 -4.22 1.35
N GLY A 36 3.88 -3.80 2.14
CA GLY A 36 5.25 -3.58 1.66
C GLY A 36 5.89 -4.87 1.12
N PHE A 37 5.74 -5.99 1.84
CA PHE A 37 6.19 -7.30 1.39
C PHE A 37 5.57 -7.70 0.05
N PHE A 38 4.26 -7.53 -0.08
CA PHE A 38 3.52 -7.87 -1.28
C PHE A 38 3.98 -7.04 -2.49
N VAL A 39 4.08 -5.72 -2.35
CA VAL A 39 4.51 -4.83 -3.46
C VAL A 39 5.86 -5.24 -3.99
N MET A 40 6.87 -5.35 -3.13
CA MET A 40 8.23 -5.71 -3.57
C MET A 40 8.30 -7.14 -4.10
N GLY A 41 7.52 -8.06 -3.51
CA GLY A 41 7.40 -9.42 -4.01
C GLY A 41 6.83 -9.46 -5.43
N VAL A 42 5.72 -8.78 -5.67
CA VAL A 42 5.07 -8.74 -6.99
C VAL A 42 5.94 -8.01 -8.02
N GLU A 43 6.64 -6.94 -7.63
CA GLU A 43 7.54 -6.20 -8.52
C GLU A 43 8.69 -7.10 -9.02
N LEU A 44 9.38 -7.78 -8.12
CA LEU A 44 10.49 -8.67 -8.48
C LEU A 44 10.04 -9.91 -9.25
N LEU A 45 8.92 -10.52 -8.84
CA LEU A 45 8.32 -11.64 -9.58
C LEU A 45 7.83 -11.18 -10.96
N GLY A 46 7.26 -9.97 -11.05
CA GLY A 46 6.84 -9.37 -12.31
C GLY A 46 7.99 -9.25 -13.30
N GLY A 47 9.15 -8.78 -12.85
CA GLY A 47 10.35 -8.75 -13.70
C GLY A 47 10.79 -10.12 -14.18
N ARG A 48 10.72 -11.15 -13.32
CA ARG A 48 11.03 -12.54 -13.70
C ARG A 48 9.99 -13.11 -14.68
N LEU A 49 8.72 -12.83 -14.49
CA LEU A 49 7.64 -13.30 -15.37
C LEU A 49 7.71 -12.64 -16.75
N MET A 50 8.10 -11.38 -16.83
CA MET A 50 8.22 -10.63 -18.09
C MET A 50 9.49 -10.99 -18.88
N ALA A 51 10.55 -11.43 -18.21
CA ALA A 51 11.86 -11.67 -18.82
C ALA A 51 11.85 -12.62 -20.03
N PRO A 52 11.09 -13.74 -20.07
CA PRO A 52 11.02 -14.61 -21.24
C PRO A 52 10.43 -13.97 -22.49
N TYR A 53 9.58 -12.95 -22.34
CA TYR A 53 8.82 -12.32 -23.43
C TYR A 53 9.47 -11.04 -23.94
N PHE A 54 10.01 -10.20 -23.05
CA PHE A 54 10.53 -8.88 -23.38
C PHE A 54 12.04 -8.76 -23.13
N GLY A 55 12.64 -9.73 -22.41
CA GLY A 55 14.03 -9.68 -21.99
C GLY A 55 14.19 -9.16 -20.56
N SER A 56 15.46 -8.88 -20.21
CA SER A 56 15.83 -8.33 -18.89
C SER A 56 16.71 -7.08 -19.02
N SER A 57 16.42 -6.26 -20.01
CA SER A 57 17.15 -5.03 -20.29
C SER A 57 16.84 -3.93 -19.27
N ILE A 58 17.63 -2.87 -19.31
CA ILE A 58 17.37 -1.67 -18.48
C ILE A 58 16.01 -1.04 -18.81
N PHE A 59 15.51 -1.20 -20.03
CA PHE A 59 14.22 -0.66 -20.45
C PHE A 59 13.06 -1.42 -19.81
N ASP A 60 13.16 -2.76 -19.71
CA ASP A 60 12.13 -3.60 -19.12
C ASP A 60 12.02 -3.36 -17.62
N TRP A 61 13.17 -3.31 -16.93
CA TRP A 61 13.20 -2.92 -15.52
C TRP A 61 12.74 -1.49 -15.28
N GLY A 62 13.13 -0.56 -16.16
CA GLY A 62 12.68 0.84 -16.09
C GLY A 62 11.18 0.97 -16.29
N ALA A 63 10.59 0.25 -17.23
CA ALA A 63 9.15 0.22 -17.46
C ALA A 63 8.39 -0.32 -16.23
N LEU A 64 8.85 -1.43 -15.67
CA LEU A 64 8.27 -2.05 -14.48
C LEU A 64 8.29 -1.09 -13.29
N ILE A 65 9.47 -0.55 -12.97
CA ILE A 65 9.63 0.40 -11.85
C ILE A 65 8.76 1.64 -12.06
N ALA A 66 8.71 2.20 -13.28
CA ALA A 66 7.89 3.38 -13.58
C ALA A 66 6.40 3.12 -13.34
N VAL A 67 5.90 1.95 -13.75
CA VAL A 67 4.50 1.54 -13.52
C VAL A 67 4.22 1.37 -12.04
N PHE A 68 5.09 0.66 -11.30
CA PHE A 68 4.91 0.46 -9.87
C PHE A 68 4.94 1.78 -9.09
N MET A 69 5.91 2.66 -9.35
CA MET A 69 6.02 3.97 -8.71
C MET A 69 4.80 4.85 -8.99
N THR A 70 4.33 4.90 -10.25
CA THR A 70 3.14 5.66 -10.62
C THR A 70 1.87 5.10 -9.98
N ALA A 71 1.70 3.79 -10.00
CA ALA A 71 0.56 3.11 -9.39
C ALA A 71 0.53 3.31 -7.86
N LEU A 72 1.68 3.20 -7.18
CA LEU A 72 1.79 3.50 -5.75
C LEU A 72 1.45 4.96 -5.44
N ALA A 73 1.95 5.91 -6.25
CA ALA A 73 1.63 7.33 -6.06
C ALA A 73 0.13 7.60 -6.19
N LEU A 74 -0.54 7.02 -7.18
CA LEU A 74 -1.99 7.07 -7.33
C LEU A 74 -2.69 6.42 -6.13
N GLY A 75 -2.21 5.26 -5.69
CA GLY A 75 -2.72 4.58 -4.51
C GLY A 75 -2.63 5.44 -3.24
N TYR A 76 -1.50 6.09 -3.00
CA TYR A 76 -1.34 7.01 -1.86
C TYR A 76 -2.32 8.17 -1.92
N LEU A 77 -2.53 8.76 -3.08
CA LEU A 77 -3.46 9.87 -3.27
C LEU A 77 -4.91 9.41 -2.99
N ILE A 78 -5.34 8.33 -3.62
CA ILE A 78 -6.71 7.81 -3.49
C ILE A 78 -6.95 7.29 -2.07
N GLY A 79 -6.02 6.53 -1.50
CA GLY A 79 -6.10 5.99 -0.14
C GLY A 79 -6.14 7.09 0.92
N GLY A 80 -5.36 8.15 0.73
CA GLY A 80 -5.40 9.35 1.55
C GLY A 80 -6.77 10.01 1.53
N GLN A 81 -7.35 10.22 0.35
CA GLN A 81 -8.69 10.79 0.21
C GLN A 81 -9.80 9.89 0.79
N LEU A 82 -9.71 8.58 0.54
CA LEU A 82 -10.67 7.61 1.06
C LEU A 82 -10.67 7.57 2.58
N SER A 83 -9.50 7.72 3.20
CA SER A 83 -9.34 7.74 4.66
C SER A 83 -10.02 8.93 5.35
N LEU A 84 -10.37 10.00 4.61
CA LEU A 84 -11.04 11.17 5.17
C LEU A 84 -12.53 10.96 5.41
N ARG A 85 -13.17 10.01 4.72
CA ARG A 85 -14.63 9.83 4.80
C ARG A 85 -15.05 9.10 6.08
N SER A 86 -14.57 7.89 6.31
CA SER A 86 -14.87 7.10 7.53
C SER A 86 -13.85 5.96 7.66
N PRO A 87 -12.67 6.24 8.22
CA PRO A 87 -11.65 5.21 8.35
C PRO A 87 -12.10 4.10 9.29
N SER A 88 -11.99 2.85 8.86
CA SER A 88 -12.39 1.68 9.64
C SER A 88 -11.48 0.48 9.35
N LEU A 89 -11.33 -0.41 10.34
CA LEU A 89 -10.59 -1.65 10.12
C LEU A 89 -11.24 -2.54 9.06
N ARG A 90 -12.57 -2.47 8.89
CA ARG A 90 -13.27 -3.17 7.81
C ARG A 90 -12.88 -2.63 6.44
N GLY A 91 -12.79 -1.31 6.30
CA GLY A 91 -12.33 -0.66 5.07
C GLY A 91 -10.90 -1.08 4.71
N LEU A 92 -9.99 -1.12 5.70
CA LEU A 92 -8.63 -1.62 5.49
C LEU A 92 -8.61 -3.09 5.04
N GLY A 93 -9.43 -3.95 5.68
CA GLY A 93 -9.58 -5.35 5.29
C GLY A 93 -10.11 -5.51 3.86
N LEU A 94 -11.06 -4.67 3.43
CA LEU A 94 -11.57 -4.67 2.06
C LEU A 94 -10.50 -4.26 1.05
N LEU A 95 -9.64 -3.30 1.38
CA LEU A 95 -8.50 -2.92 0.53
C LEU A 95 -7.53 -4.09 0.32
N LEU A 96 -7.21 -4.84 1.38
CA LEU A 96 -6.34 -6.03 1.28
C LEU A 96 -6.99 -7.15 0.46
N ILE A 97 -8.29 -7.36 0.61
CA ILE A 97 -9.02 -8.35 -0.20
C ILE A 97 -9.04 -7.92 -1.66
N ALA A 98 -9.31 -6.64 -1.94
CA ALA A 98 -9.31 -6.13 -3.30
C ALA A 98 -7.92 -6.23 -3.95
N GLU A 99 -6.84 -5.91 -3.21
CA GLU A 99 -5.45 -6.10 -3.63
C GLU A 99 -5.20 -7.56 -4.04
N ALA A 100 -5.57 -8.52 -3.18
CA ALA A 100 -5.39 -9.94 -3.45
C ALA A 100 -6.21 -10.41 -4.67
N LEU A 101 -7.47 -9.98 -4.79
CA LEU A 101 -8.32 -10.32 -5.93
C LEU A 101 -7.80 -9.74 -7.25
N LEU A 102 -7.27 -8.51 -7.22
CA LEU A 102 -6.70 -7.86 -8.39
C LEU A 102 -5.32 -8.43 -8.77
N ALA A 103 -4.65 -9.14 -7.88
CA ALA A 103 -3.44 -9.89 -8.19
C ALA A 103 -3.73 -11.23 -8.88
N LEU A 104 -4.95 -11.79 -8.77
CA LEU A 104 -5.30 -13.05 -9.43
C LEU A 104 -5.12 -13.03 -10.96
N PRO A 105 -5.50 -11.97 -11.69
CA PRO A 105 -5.24 -11.88 -13.12
C PRO A 105 -3.76 -12.04 -13.50
N VAL A 106 -2.83 -11.58 -12.66
CA VAL A 106 -1.40 -11.77 -12.89
C VAL A 106 -1.06 -13.25 -12.88
N ILE A 107 -1.59 -14.01 -11.91
CA ILE A 107 -1.32 -15.44 -11.78
C ILE A 107 -1.97 -16.26 -12.93
N LEU A 108 -3.16 -15.85 -13.37
CA LEU A 108 -3.96 -16.63 -14.32
C LEU A 108 -3.70 -16.25 -15.77
N PHE A 109 -3.34 -15.02 -16.07
CA PHE A 109 -3.32 -14.48 -17.43
C PHE A 109 -2.00 -13.80 -17.81
N ALA A 110 -0.95 -13.82 -16.97
CA ALA A 110 0.32 -13.19 -17.30
C ALA A 110 0.91 -13.77 -18.59
N ASP A 111 1.05 -15.10 -18.66
CA ASP A 111 1.65 -15.77 -19.82
C ASP A 111 0.93 -15.45 -21.14
N PRO A 112 -0.39 -15.70 -21.30
CA PRO A 112 -1.07 -15.39 -22.56
C PRO A 112 -1.09 -13.90 -22.92
N VAL A 113 -1.11 -13.02 -21.94
CA VAL A 113 -1.07 -11.58 -22.19
C VAL A 113 0.30 -11.13 -22.63
N PHE A 114 1.37 -11.60 -21.98
CA PHE A 114 2.75 -11.25 -22.34
C PHE A 114 3.11 -11.82 -23.70
N ASP A 115 2.71 -13.04 -24.00
CA ASP A 115 2.88 -13.66 -25.31
C ASP A 115 2.21 -12.84 -26.41
N ALA A 116 0.92 -12.54 -26.26
CA ALA A 116 0.17 -11.73 -27.22
C ALA A 116 0.78 -10.34 -27.44
N LEU A 117 1.25 -9.68 -26.38
CA LEU A 117 1.86 -8.35 -26.47
C LEU A 117 3.25 -8.40 -27.13
N SER A 118 4.05 -9.42 -26.84
CA SER A 118 5.39 -9.59 -27.43
C SER A 118 5.32 -9.84 -28.95
N PHE A 119 4.26 -10.51 -29.42
CA PHE A 119 4.02 -10.69 -30.87
C PHE A 119 3.39 -9.46 -31.54
N SER A 120 2.58 -8.69 -30.82
CA SER A 120 1.84 -7.57 -31.39
C SER A 120 2.64 -6.27 -31.44
N ILE A 121 3.64 -6.12 -30.58
CA ILE A 121 4.44 -4.91 -30.44
C ILE A 121 5.89 -5.24 -30.78
N GLU A 122 6.38 -4.77 -31.93
CA GLU A 122 7.74 -5.04 -32.41
C GLU A 122 8.84 -4.50 -31.48
N ASP A 123 8.60 -3.33 -30.85
CA ASP A 123 9.58 -2.75 -29.91
C ASP A 123 9.33 -3.26 -28.49
N PRO A 124 10.24 -4.08 -27.92
CA PRO A 124 10.10 -4.62 -26.57
C PRO A 124 9.91 -3.57 -25.47
N ARG A 125 10.38 -2.35 -25.66
CA ARG A 125 10.26 -1.25 -24.70
C ARG A 125 8.80 -0.87 -24.45
N TYR A 126 8.02 -0.72 -25.51
CA TYR A 126 6.60 -0.40 -25.42
C TYR A 126 5.77 -1.64 -25.04
N GLY A 127 6.20 -2.81 -25.49
CA GLY A 127 5.59 -4.09 -25.10
C GLY A 127 5.68 -4.32 -23.60
N SER A 128 6.86 -4.20 -23.02
CA SER A 128 7.07 -4.36 -21.58
C SER A 128 6.34 -3.30 -20.74
N LEU A 129 6.32 -2.04 -21.19
CA LEU A 129 5.59 -0.97 -20.52
C LEU A 129 4.08 -1.24 -20.47
N LEU A 130 3.50 -1.64 -21.60
CA LEU A 130 2.06 -1.93 -21.70
C LEU A 130 1.71 -3.20 -20.89
N ALA A 131 2.54 -4.22 -20.95
CA ALA A 131 2.39 -5.45 -20.18
C ALA A 131 2.41 -5.17 -18.66
N ALA A 132 3.39 -4.40 -18.20
CA ALA A 132 3.47 -3.98 -16.80
C ALA A 132 2.24 -3.15 -16.39
N LEU A 133 1.83 -2.19 -17.22
CA LEU A 133 0.67 -1.35 -16.96
C LEU A 133 -0.62 -2.16 -16.82
N LEU A 134 -0.88 -3.09 -17.72
CA LEU A 134 -2.10 -3.91 -17.72
C LEU A 134 -2.17 -4.89 -16.55
N MET A 135 -1.04 -5.53 -16.22
CA MET A 135 -1.04 -6.59 -15.22
C MET A 135 -0.84 -6.09 -13.79
N PHE A 136 0.07 -5.12 -13.59
CA PHE A 136 0.50 -4.77 -12.23
C PHE A 136 -0.07 -3.47 -11.69
N SER A 137 -0.62 -2.56 -12.54
CA SER A 137 -1.07 -1.26 -12.04
C SER A 137 -2.23 -1.37 -11.04
N ALA A 138 -3.24 -2.18 -11.33
CA ALA A 138 -4.42 -2.28 -10.48
C ALA A 138 -4.09 -2.82 -9.06
N PRO A 139 -3.47 -4.00 -8.88
CA PRO A 139 -3.12 -4.48 -7.56
C PRO A 139 -2.19 -3.52 -6.81
N THR A 140 -1.24 -2.88 -7.51
CA THR A 140 -0.27 -1.94 -6.91
C THR A 140 -0.95 -0.64 -6.43
N VAL A 141 -1.94 -0.12 -7.15
CA VAL A 141 -2.75 1.03 -6.69
C VAL A 141 -3.43 0.69 -5.36
N PHE A 142 -4.08 -0.48 -5.25
CA PHE A 142 -4.75 -0.89 -4.02
C PHE A 142 -3.77 -1.12 -2.88
N SER A 143 -2.62 -1.69 -3.14
CA SER A 143 -1.54 -1.82 -2.16
C SER A 143 -1.06 -0.44 -1.66
N GLY A 144 -0.90 0.52 -2.57
CA GLY A 144 -0.55 1.91 -2.23
C GLY A 144 -1.57 2.58 -1.31
N MET A 145 -2.86 2.24 -1.40
CA MET A 145 -3.89 2.80 -0.53
C MET A 145 -3.74 2.39 0.93
N VAL A 146 -3.14 1.24 1.22
CA VAL A 146 -3.05 0.66 2.58
C VAL A 146 -2.29 1.57 3.53
N SER A 147 -1.14 2.11 3.13
CA SER A 147 -0.28 2.92 4.01
C SER A 147 -0.94 4.20 4.51
N PRO A 148 -1.47 5.12 3.68
CA PRO A 148 -2.12 6.34 4.16
C PRO A 148 -3.41 6.06 4.93
N TYR A 149 -4.14 5.00 4.54
CA TYR A 149 -5.34 4.58 5.24
C TYR A 149 -5.02 4.05 6.65
N ALA A 150 -3.97 3.23 6.81
CA ALA A 150 -3.51 2.71 8.09
C ALA A 150 -2.94 3.82 8.99
N VAL A 151 -2.18 4.78 8.43
CA VAL A 151 -1.71 5.97 9.16
C VAL A 151 -2.90 6.70 9.79
N ARG A 152 -3.97 6.91 9.03
CA ARG A 152 -5.16 7.62 9.54
C ARG A 152 -5.83 6.89 10.69
N LEU A 153 -5.85 5.56 10.67
CA LEU A 153 -6.38 4.75 11.76
C LEU A 153 -5.50 4.74 13.02
N LEU A 154 -4.22 5.06 12.87
CA LEU A 154 -3.23 5.07 13.97
C LEU A 154 -3.15 6.42 14.68
N ILE A 155 -3.57 7.51 14.03
CA ILE A 155 -3.44 8.86 14.56
C ILE A 155 -4.64 9.17 15.47
N ASP A 156 -4.42 9.09 16.78
CA ASP A 156 -5.39 9.52 17.79
C ASP A 156 -5.13 10.97 18.25
N ASN A 157 -3.88 11.46 18.11
CA ASN A 157 -3.48 12.81 18.52
C ASN A 157 -2.52 13.42 17.50
N ILE A 158 -2.77 14.68 17.12
CA ILE A 158 -1.97 15.42 16.14
C ILE A 158 -0.51 15.55 16.58
N GLU A 159 -0.25 15.76 17.87
CA GLU A 159 1.12 15.90 18.40
C GLU A 159 2.01 14.67 18.19
N LYS A 160 1.41 13.46 18.13
CA LYS A 160 2.12 12.18 17.95
C LYS A 160 2.01 11.63 16.52
N SER A 161 1.39 12.39 15.62
CA SER A 161 1.12 11.93 14.24
C SER A 161 2.39 11.54 13.48
N GLY A 162 3.44 12.35 13.58
CA GLY A 162 4.73 12.07 12.94
C GLY A 162 5.38 10.78 13.46
N GLN A 163 5.32 10.53 14.77
CA GLN A 163 5.88 9.32 15.37
C GLN A 163 5.11 8.07 14.94
N SER A 164 3.76 8.15 14.89
CA SER A 164 2.91 7.04 14.46
C SER A 164 3.12 6.71 12.98
N ALA A 165 3.20 7.73 12.13
CA ALA A 165 3.50 7.58 10.70
C ALA A 165 4.89 6.98 10.49
N GLY A 166 5.92 7.50 11.18
CA GLY A 166 7.28 6.99 11.08
C GLY A 166 7.41 5.51 11.44
N ARG A 167 6.73 5.06 12.51
CA ARG A 167 6.70 3.64 12.90
C ARG A 167 6.00 2.76 11.85
N LEU A 168 4.92 3.26 11.24
CA LEU A 168 4.19 2.52 10.23
C LEU A 168 5.02 2.39 8.94
N TYR A 169 5.67 3.48 8.51
CA TYR A 169 6.58 3.43 7.36
C TYR A 169 7.79 2.53 7.62
N PHE A 170 8.33 2.53 8.84
CA PHE A 170 9.38 1.59 9.23
C PHE A 170 8.92 0.13 9.07
N ALA A 171 7.71 -0.20 9.58
CA ALA A 171 7.15 -1.54 9.43
C ALA A 171 6.94 -1.92 7.95
N SER A 172 6.39 -1.01 7.14
CA SER A 172 6.21 -1.21 5.70
C SER A 172 7.55 -1.43 4.98
N THR A 173 8.57 -0.65 5.29
CA THR A 173 9.91 -0.79 4.69
C THR A 173 10.57 -2.11 5.07
N LEU A 174 10.44 -2.55 6.33
CA LEU A 174 10.89 -3.88 6.73
C LEU A 174 10.17 -5.00 5.99
N GLY A 175 8.85 -4.84 5.79
CA GLY A 175 8.06 -5.74 4.94
C GLY A 175 8.61 -5.80 3.52
N SER A 176 8.88 -4.65 2.92
CA SER A 176 9.46 -4.54 1.57
C SER A 176 10.81 -5.23 1.47
N ALA A 177 11.70 -5.02 2.44
CA ALA A 177 12.99 -5.70 2.49
C ALA A 177 12.81 -7.22 2.63
N GLY A 178 11.88 -7.66 3.49
CA GLY A 178 11.52 -9.07 3.62
C GLY A 178 10.97 -9.67 2.33
N GLY A 179 10.08 -8.96 1.63
CA GLY A 179 9.55 -9.36 0.33
C GLY A 179 10.66 -9.50 -0.72
N THR A 180 11.57 -8.54 -0.77
CA THR A 180 12.73 -8.58 -1.67
C THR A 180 13.60 -9.81 -1.41
N ILE A 181 13.96 -10.07 -0.15
CA ILE A 181 14.79 -11.21 0.22
C ILE A 181 14.08 -12.52 -0.13
N PHE A 182 12.83 -12.67 0.29
CA PHE A 182 12.06 -13.90 0.08
C PHE A 182 11.84 -14.24 -1.39
N THR A 183 11.65 -13.22 -2.25
CA THR A 183 11.46 -13.47 -3.70
C THR A 183 12.76 -13.64 -4.47
N THR A 184 13.88 -13.16 -3.91
CA THR A 184 15.18 -13.27 -4.59
C THR A 184 15.89 -14.58 -4.25
N PHE A 185 15.79 -15.04 -3.00
CA PHE A 185 16.48 -16.23 -2.49
C PHE A 185 15.53 -17.38 -2.21
#